data_4fc3d69fd40dcd9224981dfbc3d68b9c
#
_entry.id   4fc3d69fd40dcd9224981dfbc3d68b9c
#
_cell.length_a   1.000
_cell.length_b   1.000
_cell.length_c   1.000
_cell.angle_alpha   90.00
_cell.angle_beta   90.00
_cell.angle_gamma   90.00
#
_symmetry.space_group_name_H-M   'P 1'
#
loop_
_entity.id
_entity.type
_entity.pdbx_description
1 polymer ?
#
loop_
_entity_poly.entity_id
_entity_poly.type
_entity_poly.pdbx_seq_one_letter_code
_entity_poly.pdbx_strand_id
1 'polypeptide(L)'
;MWMIFALLSAVFAAFTSILAKIGIEGVNSNLATAIRTVVVVFMAWGMVFLTNTQNGIAEISRKSWVFLILSGLATGASWLCYYKALQMGEASKVVPVDKLSVVITLVLAFIFLHEEFTPKSIIGCILIGAGTLLMVL
;
A
#
# COMPACT_ATOMS: atom_id res chain seq x y z
N MET A 1 -17.91 -7.51 -7.31
CA MET A 1 -17.67 -7.45 -5.85
C MET A 1 -16.28 -6.93 -5.51
N TRP A 2 -15.19 -7.50 -6.05
CA TRP A 2 -13.81 -7.01 -5.79
C TRP A 2 -13.61 -5.52 -6.11
N MET A 3 -14.27 -5.02 -7.15
CA MET A 3 -14.15 -3.63 -7.59
C MET A 3 -14.62 -2.62 -6.53
N ILE A 4 -15.69 -2.94 -5.80
CA ILE A 4 -16.21 -2.08 -4.72
C ILE A 4 -15.18 -1.95 -3.61
N PHE A 5 -14.58 -3.07 -3.18
CA PHE A 5 -13.53 -3.05 -2.17
C PHE A 5 -12.28 -2.31 -2.64
N ALA A 6 -11.91 -2.45 -3.92
CA ALA A 6 -10.80 -1.72 -4.49
C ALA A 6 -11.03 -0.20 -4.51
N LEU A 7 -12.25 0.23 -4.87
CA LEU A 7 -12.62 1.65 -4.86
C LEU A 7 -12.64 2.23 -3.44
N LEU A 8 -13.22 1.50 -2.49
CA LEU A 8 -13.20 1.90 -1.08
C LEU A 8 -11.76 2.01 -0.55
N SER A 9 -10.91 1.04 -0.90
CA SER A 9 -9.49 1.10 -0.55
C SER A 9 -8.81 2.35 -1.12
N ALA A 10 -9.10 2.70 -2.37
CA ALA A 10 -8.54 3.89 -3.00
C ALA A 10 -8.99 5.18 -2.30
N VAL A 11 -10.26 5.28 -1.91
CA VAL A 11 -10.78 6.42 -1.15
C VAL A 11 -10.07 6.56 0.19
N PHE A 12 -9.98 5.47 0.95
CA PHE A 12 -9.28 5.48 2.23
C PHE A 12 -7.78 5.74 2.08
N ALA A 13 -7.15 5.27 1.00
CA ALA A 13 -5.76 5.58 0.71
C ALA A 13 -5.55 7.08 0.44
N ALA A 14 -6.49 7.72 -0.24
CA ALA A 14 -6.46 9.18 -0.45
C ALA A 14 -6.56 9.94 0.87
N PHE A 15 -7.51 9.58 1.73
CA PHE A 15 -7.60 10.16 3.08
C PHE A 15 -6.34 9.92 3.90
N THR A 16 -5.78 8.71 3.83
CA THR A 16 -4.53 8.37 4.49
C THR A 16 -3.40 9.32 4.10
N SER A 17 -3.24 9.59 2.81
CA SER A 17 -2.19 10.47 2.31
C SER A 17 -2.32 11.90 2.82
N ILE A 18 -3.52 12.44 2.81
CA ILE A 18 -3.79 13.81 3.29
C ILE A 18 -3.64 13.91 4.81
N LEU A 19 -4.26 13.00 5.55
CA LEU A 19 -4.16 12.98 7.01
C LEU A 19 -2.72 12.76 7.49
N ALA A 20 -1.97 11.88 6.81
CA ALA A 20 -0.57 11.65 7.10
C ALA A 20 0.26 12.91 6.83
N LYS A 21 0.03 13.61 5.71
CA LYS A 21 0.74 14.85 5.39
C LYS A 21 0.55 15.91 6.46
N ILE A 22 -0.65 16.05 6.98
CA ILE A 22 -0.96 16.97 8.09
C ILE A 22 -0.29 16.48 9.39
N GLY A 23 -0.38 15.21 9.68
CA GLY A 23 0.09 14.62 10.95
C GLY A 23 1.61 14.52 11.10
N ILE A 24 2.35 14.46 9.99
CA ILE A 24 3.83 14.39 10.06
C ILE A 24 4.52 15.75 10.20
N GLU A 25 3.76 16.83 10.18
CA GLU A 25 4.32 18.17 10.37
C GLU A 25 4.92 18.30 11.77
N GLY A 26 6.21 18.54 11.85
CA GLY A 26 6.93 18.63 13.12
C GLY A 26 7.20 17.31 13.84
N VAL A 27 6.85 16.16 13.26
CA VAL A 27 7.06 14.82 13.83
C VAL A 27 8.07 14.06 12.98
N ASN A 28 8.96 13.29 13.64
CA ASN A 28 9.87 12.40 12.91
C ASN A 28 9.07 11.39 12.09
N SER A 29 9.43 11.21 10.80
CA SER A 29 8.70 10.34 9.89
C SER A 29 8.65 8.87 10.35
N ASN A 30 9.72 8.37 10.97
CA ASN A 30 9.75 7.02 11.51
C ASN A 30 8.80 6.86 12.70
N LEU A 31 8.77 7.86 13.59
CA LEU A 31 7.87 7.89 14.73
C LEU A 31 6.40 7.97 14.27
N ALA A 32 6.10 8.81 13.30
CA ALA A 32 4.76 8.91 12.72
C ALA A 32 4.30 7.59 12.11
N THR A 33 5.18 6.89 11.40
CA THR A 33 4.91 5.56 10.84
C THR A 33 4.62 4.55 11.96
N ALA A 34 5.41 4.56 13.03
CA ALA A 34 5.23 3.64 14.16
C ALA A 34 3.87 3.86 14.86
N ILE A 35 3.52 5.10 15.19
CA ILE A 35 2.25 5.45 15.83
C ILE A 35 1.07 5.00 14.97
N ARG A 36 1.11 5.31 13.68
CA ARG A 36 0.06 4.93 12.74
C ARG A 36 -0.09 3.42 12.62
N THR A 37 1.04 2.70 12.60
CA THR A 37 1.05 1.23 12.50
C THR A 37 0.39 0.59 13.73
N VAL A 38 0.59 1.13 14.91
CA VAL A 38 -0.08 0.65 16.14
C VAL A 38 -1.60 0.75 15.98
N VAL A 39 -2.11 1.87 15.48
CA VAL A 39 -3.55 2.04 15.22
C VAL A 39 -4.06 1.00 14.21
N VAL A 40 -3.31 0.76 13.14
CA VAL A 40 -3.67 -0.26 12.12
C VAL A 40 -3.68 -1.67 12.72
N VAL A 41 -2.72 -2.00 13.56
CA VAL A 41 -2.66 -3.30 14.26
C VAL A 41 -3.90 -3.52 15.11
N PHE A 42 -4.28 -2.53 15.94
CA PHE A 42 -5.49 -2.62 16.76
C PHE A 42 -6.75 -2.75 15.92
N MET A 43 -6.86 -2.00 14.84
CA MET A 43 -8.01 -2.05 13.94
C MET A 43 -8.12 -3.42 13.26
N ALA A 44 -7.01 -3.95 12.75
CA ALA A 44 -6.98 -5.26 12.08
C ALA A 44 -7.33 -6.40 13.05
N TRP A 45 -6.76 -6.44 14.25
CA TRP A 45 -7.08 -7.44 15.26
C TRP A 45 -8.50 -7.27 15.80
N GLY A 46 -8.98 -6.04 15.95
CA GLY A 46 -10.37 -5.77 16.29
C GLY A 46 -11.33 -6.41 15.30
N MET A 47 -11.05 -6.31 14.01
CA MET A 47 -11.85 -6.95 12.97
C MET A 47 -11.79 -8.49 13.05
N VAL A 48 -10.63 -9.06 13.34
CA VAL A 48 -10.46 -10.50 13.55
C VAL A 48 -11.36 -11.00 14.70
N PHE A 49 -11.39 -10.29 15.83
CA PHE A 49 -12.24 -10.65 16.97
C PHE A 49 -13.74 -10.45 16.69
N LEU A 50 -14.10 -9.37 15.97
CA LEU A 50 -15.50 -9.12 15.59
C LEU A 50 -16.05 -10.20 14.64
N THR A 51 -15.21 -10.74 13.77
CA THR A 51 -15.60 -11.78 12.82
C THR A 51 -15.37 -13.20 13.37
N ASN A 52 -14.87 -13.35 14.59
CA ASN A 52 -14.55 -14.62 15.23
C ASN A 52 -13.63 -15.52 14.39
N THR A 53 -12.63 -14.91 13.73
CA THR A 53 -11.69 -15.63 12.85
C THR A 53 -10.34 -15.91 13.52
N GLN A 54 -10.17 -15.59 14.79
CA GLN A 54 -8.91 -15.78 15.54
C GLN A 54 -8.47 -17.26 15.62
N ASN A 55 -9.41 -18.20 15.58
CA ASN A 55 -9.12 -19.63 15.62
C ASN A 55 -8.42 -20.13 14.35
N GLY A 56 -8.52 -19.38 13.25
CA GLY A 56 -7.85 -19.70 11.98
C GLY A 56 -6.32 -19.61 12.04
N ILE A 57 -5.75 -19.00 13.09
CA ILE A 57 -4.29 -18.89 13.26
C ILE A 57 -3.65 -20.28 13.28
N ALA A 58 -4.27 -21.25 13.94
CA ALA A 58 -3.75 -22.61 14.02
C ALA A 58 -3.79 -23.38 12.68
N GLU A 59 -4.61 -22.93 11.74
CA GLU A 59 -4.79 -23.57 10.44
C GLU A 59 -3.89 -22.98 9.35
N ILE A 60 -3.15 -21.92 9.64
CA ILE A 60 -2.27 -21.25 8.68
C ILE A 60 -1.08 -22.16 8.36
N SER A 61 -0.85 -22.43 7.06
CA SER A 61 0.29 -23.21 6.61
C SER A 61 1.61 -22.46 6.86
N ARG A 62 2.71 -23.22 7.01
CA ARG A 62 4.04 -22.65 7.18
C ARG A 62 4.42 -21.74 5.99
N LYS A 63 4.05 -22.13 4.77
CA LYS A 63 4.26 -21.32 3.56
C LYS A 63 3.54 -19.97 3.67
N SER A 64 2.29 -19.96 4.07
CA SER A 64 1.51 -18.74 4.25
C SER A 64 2.11 -17.81 5.32
N TRP A 65 2.57 -18.38 6.44
CA TRP A 65 3.27 -17.61 7.48
C TRP A 65 4.50 -16.89 6.95
N VAL A 66 5.34 -17.60 6.19
CA VAL A 66 6.56 -17.01 5.62
C VAL A 66 6.21 -15.83 4.68
N PHE A 67 5.27 -16.04 3.76
CA PHE A 67 4.90 -14.99 2.81
C PHE A 67 4.19 -13.81 3.48
N LEU A 68 3.36 -14.03 4.49
CA LEU A 68 2.72 -12.95 5.24
C LEU A 68 3.74 -12.12 6.02
N ILE A 69 4.73 -12.75 6.63
CA ILE A 69 5.81 -12.04 7.33
C ILE A 69 6.64 -11.22 6.34
N LEU A 70 7.01 -11.80 5.20
CA LEU A 70 7.76 -11.08 4.16
C LEU A 70 6.96 -9.90 3.60
N SER A 71 5.67 -10.09 3.38
CA SER A 71 4.75 -9.03 2.95
C SER A 71 4.67 -7.90 3.98
N GLY A 72 4.58 -8.25 5.27
CA GLY A 72 4.60 -7.27 6.36
C GLY A 72 5.87 -6.46 6.41
N LEU A 73 7.03 -7.11 6.23
CA LEU A 73 8.33 -6.42 6.16
C LEU A 73 8.41 -5.48 4.96
N ALA A 74 7.94 -5.91 3.79
CA ALA A 74 7.88 -5.07 2.60
C ALA A 74 6.96 -3.85 2.80
N THR A 75 5.80 -4.06 3.43
CA THR A 75 4.86 -2.98 3.77
C THR A 75 5.49 -1.98 4.73
N GLY A 76 6.16 -2.46 5.76
CA GLY A 76 6.86 -1.60 6.72
C GLY A 76 7.94 -0.75 6.06
N ALA A 77 8.77 -1.36 5.22
CA ALA A 77 9.80 -0.66 4.46
C ALA A 77 9.18 0.38 3.51
N SER A 78 8.11 0.02 2.81
CA SER A 78 7.37 0.93 1.94
C SER A 78 6.84 2.15 2.69
N TRP A 79 6.21 1.94 3.84
CA TRP A 79 5.64 3.03 4.64
C TRP A 79 6.71 3.95 5.22
N LEU A 80 7.83 3.40 5.68
CA LEU A 80 8.95 4.22 6.15
C LEU A 80 9.48 5.13 5.06
N CYS A 81 9.65 4.61 3.84
CA CYS A 81 10.07 5.40 2.69
C CYS A 81 8.99 6.42 2.28
N TYR A 82 7.74 6.00 2.24
CA TYR A 82 6.61 6.84 1.82
C TYR A 82 6.41 8.04 2.76
N TYR A 83 6.43 7.81 4.07
CA TYR A 83 6.28 8.91 5.03
C TYR A 83 7.47 9.85 5.03
N LYS A 84 8.67 9.33 4.81
CA LYS A 84 9.85 10.19 4.61
C LYS A 84 9.69 11.06 3.37
N ALA A 85 9.22 10.48 2.28
CA ALA A 85 8.96 11.23 1.04
C ALA A 85 7.88 12.30 1.24
N LEU A 86 6.77 11.98 1.94
CA LEU A 86 5.72 12.95 2.26
C LEU A 86 6.21 14.10 3.14
N GLN A 87 7.15 13.83 4.03
CA GLN A 87 7.74 14.86 4.89
C GLN A 87 8.60 15.84 4.08
N MET A 88 9.31 15.34 3.07
CA MET A 88 10.24 16.11 2.24
C MET A 88 9.58 16.76 1.02
N GLY A 89 8.50 16.19 0.51
CA GLY A 89 7.87 16.59 -0.74
C GLY A 89 6.38 16.92 -0.61
N GLU A 90 5.84 17.47 -1.68
CA GLU A 90 4.41 17.74 -1.77
C GLU A 90 3.61 16.44 -1.99
N ALA A 91 2.47 16.30 -1.30
CA ALA A 91 1.62 15.12 -1.44
C ALA A 91 1.16 14.92 -2.89
N SER A 92 0.90 15.99 -3.61
CA SER A 92 0.48 15.95 -5.03
C SER A 92 1.52 15.33 -5.97
N LYS A 93 2.79 15.33 -5.57
CA LYS A 93 3.90 14.73 -6.32
C LYS A 93 4.28 13.34 -5.78
N VAL A 94 4.31 13.20 -4.47
CA VAL A 94 4.71 11.94 -3.81
C VAL A 94 3.69 10.83 -4.08
N VAL A 95 2.40 11.13 -3.97
CA VAL A 95 1.35 10.12 -4.17
C VAL A 95 1.37 9.51 -5.58
N PRO A 96 1.45 10.29 -6.68
CA PRO A 96 1.58 9.70 -8.01
C PRO A 96 2.81 8.83 -8.19
N VAL A 97 3.96 9.23 -7.63
CA VAL A 97 5.19 8.42 -7.69
C VAL A 97 5.00 7.08 -6.98
N ASP A 98 4.38 7.09 -5.81
CA ASP A 98 4.04 5.85 -5.09
C ASP A 98 3.16 4.92 -5.94
N LYS A 99 2.27 5.47 -6.76
CA LYS A 99 1.40 4.69 -7.66
C LYS A 99 2.14 4.05 -8.84
N LEU A 100 3.41 4.35 -9.07
CA LEU A 100 4.24 3.55 -9.97
C LEU A 100 4.38 2.09 -9.51
N SER A 101 4.09 1.82 -8.24
CA SER A 101 3.96 0.46 -7.72
C SER A 101 2.96 -0.40 -8.51
N VAL A 102 1.94 0.21 -9.12
CA VAL A 102 0.98 -0.49 -9.98
C VAL A 102 1.70 -1.10 -11.20
N VAL A 103 2.57 -0.34 -11.84
CA VAL A 103 3.36 -0.82 -13.00
C VAL A 103 4.30 -1.96 -12.57
N ILE A 104 4.99 -1.77 -11.46
CA ILE A 104 5.90 -2.78 -10.90
C ILE A 104 5.12 -4.05 -10.52
N THR A 105 3.95 -3.89 -9.90
CA THR A 105 3.09 -5.02 -9.51
C THR A 105 2.65 -5.83 -10.73
N LEU A 106 2.29 -5.18 -11.83
CA LEU A 106 1.90 -5.89 -13.05
C LEU A 106 3.05 -6.70 -13.64
N VAL A 107 4.26 -6.13 -13.66
CA VAL A 107 5.46 -6.86 -14.10
C VAL A 107 5.73 -8.06 -13.20
N LEU A 108 5.67 -7.89 -11.88
CA LEU A 108 5.88 -8.97 -10.92
C LEU A 108 4.76 -10.03 -10.99
N ALA A 109 3.51 -9.63 -11.20
CA ALA A 109 2.39 -10.55 -11.38
C ALA A 109 2.59 -11.44 -12.62
N PHE A 110 3.10 -10.88 -13.71
CA PHE A 110 3.43 -11.66 -14.89
C PHE A 110 4.55 -12.69 -14.59
N ILE A 111 5.61 -12.26 -13.91
CA ILE A 111 6.78 -13.11 -13.64
C ILE A 111 6.48 -14.20 -12.62
N PHE A 112 5.85 -13.84 -11.48
CA PHE A 112 5.67 -14.75 -10.34
C PHE A 112 4.32 -15.45 -10.29
N LEU A 113 3.26 -14.78 -10.72
CA LEU A 113 1.89 -15.31 -10.69
C LEU A 113 1.43 -15.84 -12.05
N HIS A 114 2.26 -15.68 -13.09
CA HIS A 114 1.95 -16.08 -14.47
C HIS A 114 0.64 -15.48 -14.99
N GLU A 115 0.31 -14.26 -14.55
CA GLU A 115 -0.82 -13.52 -15.07
C GLU A 115 -0.49 -12.96 -16.46
N GLU A 116 -1.48 -12.99 -17.36
CA GLU A 116 -1.27 -12.56 -18.74
C GLU A 116 -1.29 -11.03 -18.88
N PHE A 117 -0.34 -10.50 -19.65
CA PHE A 117 -0.41 -9.12 -20.12
C PHE A 117 -1.40 -8.99 -21.27
N THR A 118 -2.44 -8.19 -21.06
CA THR A 118 -3.29 -7.77 -22.15
C THR A 118 -2.75 -6.47 -22.76
N PRO A 119 -3.02 -6.18 -24.07
CA PRO A 119 -2.65 -4.89 -24.64
C PRO A 119 -3.22 -3.71 -23.88
N LYS A 120 -4.40 -3.86 -23.29
CA LYS A 120 -5.05 -2.83 -22.46
C LYS A 120 -4.25 -2.56 -21.18
N SER A 121 -3.73 -3.61 -20.53
CA SER A 121 -2.89 -3.47 -19.33
C SER A 121 -1.58 -2.74 -19.62
N ILE A 122 -0.95 -3.03 -20.76
CA ILE A 122 0.28 -2.37 -21.19
C ILE A 122 0.03 -0.87 -21.43
N ILE A 123 -1.04 -0.55 -22.15
CA ILE A 123 -1.44 0.85 -22.40
C ILE A 123 -1.73 1.57 -21.09
N GLY A 124 -2.44 0.93 -20.17
CA GLY A 124 -2.73 1.47 -18.84
C GLY A 124 -1.46 1.77 -18.06
N CYS A 125 -0.47 0.87 -18.07
CA CYS A 125 0.84 1.09 -17.43
C CYS A 125 1.58 2.29 -18.02
N ILE A 126 1.60 2.43 -19.33
CA ILE A 126 2.25 3.55 -20.02
C ILE A 126 1.57 4.86 -19.63
N LEU A 127 0.24 4.88 -19.57
CA LEU A 127 -0.53 6.08 -19.18
C LEU A 127 -0.27 6.47 -17.72
N ILE A 128 -0.21 5.51 -16.80
CA ILE A 128 0.11 5.76 -15.39
C ILE A 128 1.52 6.33 -15.26
N GLY A 129 2.50 5.74 -15.95
CA GLY A 129 3.88 6.20 -15.94
C GLY A 129 4.02 7.62 -16.51
N ALA A 130 3.43 7.86 -17.67
CA ALA A 130 3.44 9.18 -18.31
C ALA A 130 2.72 10.23 -17.47
N GLY A 131 1.55 9.90 -16.91
CA GLY A 131 0.80 10.80 -16.03
C GLY A 131 1.58 11.15 -14.77
N THR A 132 2.26 10.18 -14.16
CA THR A 132 3.12 10.41 -12.99
C THR A 132 4.26 11.36 -13.33
N LEU A 133 4.94 11.15 -14.45
CA LEU A 133 6.03 12.04 -14.90
C LEU A 133 5.55 13.46 -15.09
N LEU A 134 4.38 13.65 -15.72
CA LEU A 134 3.80 14.98 -15.91
C LEU A 134 3.46 15.69 -14.59
N MET A 135 3.04 14.95 -13.58
CA MET A 135 2.72 15.53 -12.26
C MET A 135 3.97 15.91 -11.45
N VAL A 136 5.09 15.27 -11.71
CA VAL A 136 6.33 15.48 -10.97
C VAL A 136 7.20 16.57 -11.62
N LEU A 137 7.18 16.65 -12.93
CA LEU A 137 7.93 17.65 -13.71
C LEU A 137 7.26 19.01 -13.66
#